data_870c1cec790f0612ced8c582034a21be
#
_entry.id   870c1cec790f0612ced8c582034a21be
#
_cell.length_a   1.000
_cell.length_b   1.000
_cell.length_c   1.000
_cell.angle_alpha   90.00
_cell.angle_beta   90.00
_cell.angle_gamma   90.00
#
_symmetry.space_group_name_H-M   'P 1'
#
loop_
_entity.id
_entity.type
_entity.pdbx_description
1 polymer ?
#
loop_
_entity_poly.entity_id
_entity_poly.type
_entity_poly.pdbx_seq_one_letter_code
_entity_poly.pdbx_strand_id
1 'polypeptide(L)'
;MRHPIYIVGGGHAGIEAAFAISRIGLKSVIVTMDADATGRMSCNPAIGGLAKSHLVHEIDALGGIMSMAADHAGIQFKTLNVSKGRAVRSLRVQTDKKKYPKFVKSFINNDKNIEIVEGEVVSIQIENNCVKSVILRGGHQIRARAVIVTCGTFLSGIIHVGDRKIPAGRMGESPALGVTESLSSLGFRTMRLKTGTPPRVLKNSI
;
A
#
# COMPACT_ATOMS: atom_id res chain seq x y z
N MET A 1 -13.41 11.09 23.46
CA MET A 1 -12.84 11.25 22.09
C MET A 1 -12.96 9.92 21.37
N ARG A 2 -13.36 9.91 20.09
CA ARG A 2 -13.39 8.67 19.31
C ARG A 2 -11.95 8.33 18.88
N HIS A 3 -11.49 7.10 19.15
CA HIS A 3 -10.17 6.63 18.70
C HIS A 3 -10.04 6.71 17.16
N PRO A 4 -8.82 6.95 16.63
CA PRO A 4 -8.60 6.99 15.19
C PRO A 4 -8.78 5.60 14.54
N ILE A 5 -8.87 5.59 13.21
CA ILE A 5 -8.80 4.39 12.40
C ILE A 5 -7.32 4.13 12.09
N TYR A 6 -6.84 2.92 12.41
CA TYR A 6 -5.46 2.54 12.10
C TYR A 6 -5.37 1.85 10.75
N ILE A 7 -4.39 2.26 9.96
CA ILE A 7 -4.09 1.69 8.64
C ILE A 7 -2.71 1.06 8.72
N VAL A 8 -2.65 -0.25 8.50
CA VAL A 8 -1.40 -1.01 8.58
C VAL A 8 -0.77 -1.08 7.20
N GLY A 9 0.25 -0.29 6.96
CA GLY A 9 1.00 -0.20 5.71
C GLY A 9 0.86 1.14 4.99
N GLY A 10 1.99 1.81 4.74
CA GLY A 10 2.10 3.10 4.05
C GLY A 10 2.21 3.02 2.52
N GLY A 11 1.74 1.92 1.90
CA GLY A 11 1.66 1.75 0.45
C GLY A 11 0.47 2.50 -0.16
N HIS A 12 0.29 2.38 -1.48
CA HIS A 12 -0.77 3.11 -2.21
C HIS A 12 -2.17 2.86 -1.64
N ALA A 13 -2.51 1.61 -1.30
CA ALA A 13 -3.82 1.28 -0.74
C ALA A 13 -4.05 1.92 0.64
N GLY A 14 -3.02 1.96 1.49
CA GLY A 14 -3.11 2.61 2.79
C GLY A 14 -3.27 4.12 2.69
N ILE A 15 -2.57 4.73 1.75
CA ILE A 15 -2.67 6.17 1.48
C ILE A 15 -4.08 6.53 0.99
N GLU A 16 -4.61 5.79 0.02
CA GLU A 16 -5.98 6.03 -0.48
C GLU A 16 -7.03 5.84 0.63
N ALA A 17 -6.87 4.82 1.48
CA ALA A 17 -7.71 4.64 2.65
C ALA A 17 -7.65 5.83 3.63
N ALA A 18 -6.45 6.36 3.88
CA ALA A 18 -6.26 7.50 4.76
C ALA A 18 -6.95 8.77 4.22
N PHE A 19 -6.79 9.05 2.92
CA PHE A 19 -7.49 10.17 2.29
C PHE A 19 -9.00 10.00 2.28
N ALA A 20 -9.51 8.79 2.01
CA ALA A 20 -10.94 8.52 2.09
C ALA A 20 -11.49 8.77 3.50
N ILE A 21 -10.75 8.34 4.55
CA ILE A 21 -11.11 8.57 5.95
C ILE A 21 -11.08 10.08 6.28
N SER A 22 -10.05 10.80 5.84
CA SER A 22 -9.95 12.25 6.07
C SER A 22 -11.10 13.02 5.42
N ARG A 23 -11.49 12.65 4.19
CA ARG A 23 -12.58 13.30 3.46
C ARG A 23 -13.95 13.16 4.13
N ILE A 24 -14.20 12.08 4.85
CA ILE A 24 -15.41 11.91 5.66
C ILE A 24 -15.28 12.51 7.06
N GLY A 25 -14.24 13.30 7.31
CA GLY A 25 -14.03 14.04 8.56
C GLY A 25 -13.55 13.17 9.73
N LEU A 26 -12.98 12.00 9.48
CA LEU A 26 -12.44 11.12 10.51
C LEU A 26 -10.91 11.17 10.54
N LYS A 27 -10.33 10.82 11.69
CA LYS A 27 -8.89 10.73 11.87
C LYS A 27 -8.39 9.32 11.56
N SER A 28 -7.25 9.25 10.89
CA SER A 28 -6.51 8.00 10.62
C SER A 28 -5.05 8.10 11.02
N VAL A 29 -4.48 6.96 11.36
CA VAL A 29 -3.05 6.79 11.63
C VAL A 29 -2.52 5.69 10.73
N ILE A 30 -1.62 6.03 9.84
CA ILE A 30 -0.88 5.07 9.01
C ILE A 30 0.29 4.55 9.85
N VAL A 31 0.29 3.26 10.15
CA VAL A 31 1.43 2.60 10.80
C VAL A 31 2.25 1.88 9.72
N THR A 32 3.50 2.24 9.58
CA THR A 32 4.42 1.69 8.58
C THR A 32 5.78 1.38 9.19
N MET A 33 6.45 0.34 8.71
CA MET A 33 7.79 -0.04 9.17
C MET A 33 8.89 0.95 8.75
N ASP A 34 8.60 1.78 7.76
CA ASP A 34 9.50 2.81 7.22
C ASP A 34 8.63 3.99 6.76
N ALA A 35 8.65 5.07 7.54
CA ALA A 35 7.88 6.28 7.23
C ALA A 35 8.39 6.96 5.95
N ASP A 36 9.68 6.82 5.66
CA ASP A 36 10.29 7.36 4.44
C ASP A 36 9.87 6.62 3.17
N ALA A 37 9.46 5.37 3.31
CA ALA A 37 8.94 4.56 2.23
C ALA A 37 7.47 4.86 1.86
N THR A 38 6.78 5.72 2.59
CA THR A 38 5.38 6.03 2.33
C THR A 38 5.19 6.54 0.90
N GLY A 39 4.28 5.90 0.15
CA GLY A 39 4.01 6.22 -1.26
C GLY A 39 5.09 5.82 -2.25
N ARG A 40 6.10 5.06 -1.82
CA ARG A 40 7.22 4.64 -2.68
C ARG A 40 6.74 3.79 -3.85
N MET A 41 7.23 4.16 -5.04
CA MET A 41 7.05 3.39 -6.27
C MET A 41 8.02 2.20 -6.30
N SER A 42 7.53 1.06 -5.90
CA SER A 42 8.36 -0.10 -5.55
C SER A 42 8.98 -0.84 -6.73
N CYS A 43 8.17 -1.10 -7.76
CA CYS A 43 8.60 -1.88 -8.92
C CYS A 43 8.79 -0.97 -10.12
N ASN A 44 7.91 -1.09 -11.10
CA ASN A 44 7.85 -0.14 -12.20
C ASN A 44 7.15 1.14 -11.69
N PRO A 45 7.77 2.32 -11.81
CA PRO A 45 7.15 3.58 -11.38
C PRO A 45 6.06 3.97 -12.38
N ALA A 46 4.94 3.28 -12.36
CA ALA A 46 3.81 3.51 -13.24
C ALA A 46 2.49 3.30 -12.52
N ILE A 47 1.52 4.16 -12.80
CA ILE A 47 0.14 4.06 -12.36
C ILE A 47 -0.74 3.62 -13.52
N GLY A 48 -1.76 2.80 -13.22
CA GLY A 48 -2.65 2.25 -14.22
C GLY A 48 -2.09 1.02 -14.96
N GLY A 49 -2.51 0.84 -16.20
CA GLY A 49 -2.27 -0.36 -17.00
C GLY A 49 -3.48 -1.27 -17.06
N LEU A 50 -3.34 -2.47 -17.64
CA LEU A 50 -4.43 -3.41 -17.85
C LEU A 50 -5.14 -3.75 -16.54
N ALA A 51 -6.46 -3.61 -16.50
CA ALA A 51 -7.35 -3.74 -15.35
C ALA A 51 -7.12 -2.75 -14.20
N LYS A 52 -5.90 -2.23 -14.04
CA LYS A 52 -5.55 -1.32 -12.94
C LYS A 52 -6.08 0.10 -13.17
N SER A 53 -6.04 0.61 -14.40
CA SER A 53 -6.52 1.96 -14.71
C SER A 53 -8.01 2.13 -14.42
N HIS A 54 -8.82 1.10 -14.59
CA HIS A 54 -10.24 1.14 -14.27
C HIS A 54 -10.45 1.43 -12.78
N LEU A 55 -9.73 0.71 -11.92
CA LEU A 55 -9.76 0.94 -10.47
C LEU A 55 -9.23 2.33 -10.09
N VAL A 56 -8.16 2.80 -10.77
CA VAL A 56 -7.62 4.15 -10.54
C VAL A 56 -8.64 5.21 -10.88
N HIS A 57 -9.38 5.09 -11.99
CA HIS A 57 -10.45 6.02 -12.36
C HIS A 57 -11.61 5.98 -11.38
N GLU A 58 -11.99 4.82 -10.86
CA GLU A 58 -13.03 4.70 -9.83
C GLU A 58 -12.61 5.40 -8.52
N ILE A 59 -11.37 5.18 -8.10
CA ILE A 59 -10.79 5.84 -6.92
C ILE A 59 -10.71 7.35 -7.14
N ASP A 60 -10.31 7.80 -8.33
CA ASP A 60 -10.24 9.21 -8.72
C ASP A 60 -11.61 9.88 -8.65
N ALA A 61 -12.64 9.24 -9.21
CA ALA A 61 -14.03 9.73 -9.15
C ALA A 61 -14.53 9.88 -7.71
N LEU A 62 -14.03 9.08 -6.78
CA LEU A 62 -14.27 9.19 -5.34
C LEU A 62 -13.33 10.19 -4.65
N GLY A 63 -12.43 10.82 -5.40
CA GLY A 63 -11.49 11.84 -4.95
C GLY A 63 -10.21 11.30 -4.33
N GLY A 64 -9.73 10.16 -4.80
CA GLY A 64 -8.43 9.62 -4.43
C GLY A 64 -7.26 10.47 -4.92
N ILE A 65 -6.09 10.28 -4.34
CA ILE A 65 -4.89 11.07 -4.64
C ILE A 65 -4.01 10.45 -5.73
N MET A 66 -4.18 9.18 -6.02
CA MET A 66 -3.28 8.41 -6.88
C MET A 66 -3.20 8.98 -8.31
N SER A 67 -4.33 9.36 -8.90
CA SER A 67 -4.39 9.97 -10.23
C SER A 67 -3.76 11.36 -10.24
N MET A 68 -4.07 12.19 -9.26
CA MET A 68 -3.46 13.53 -9.11
C MET A 68 -1.93 13.44 -8.99
N ALA A 69 -1.44 12.49 -8.19
CA ALA A 69 -0.02 12.24 -8.03
C ALA A 69 0.63 11.69 -9.32
N ALA A 70 -0.11 10.87 -10.07
CA ALA A 70 0.33 10.35 -11.36
C ALA A 70 0.44 11.46 -12.41
N ASP A 71 -0.52 12.36 -12.47
CA ASP A 71 -0.50 13.51 -13.39
C ASP A 71 0.64 14.47 -13.04
N HIS A 72 0.84 14.78 -11.75
CA HIS A 72 1.92 15.65 -11.29
C HIS A 72 3.32 15.07 -11.59
N ALA A 73 3.49 13.77 -11.43
CA ALA A 73 4.77 13.08 -11.57
C ALA A 73 4.94 12.36 -12.93
N GLY A 74 3.95 12.46 -13.81
CA GLY A 74 3.92 11.74 -15.10
C GLY A 74 5.03 12.18 -16.04
N ILE A 75 5.73 11.21 -16.62
CA ILE A 75 6.76 11.41 -17.65
C ILE A 75 6.38 10.79 -18.99
N GLN A 76 5.44 9.85 -19.00
CA GLN A 76 4.88 9.26 -20.21
C GLN A 76 3.46 8.79 -19.96
N PHE A 77 2.56 9.13 -20.88
CA PHE A 77 1.17 8.72 -20.90
C PHE A 77 0.94 7.81 -22.10
N LYS A 78 0.42 6.61 -21.88
CA LYS A 78 0.16 5.64 -22.95
C LYS A 78 -1.16 4.95 -22.76
N THR A 79 -2.01 4.98 -23.81
CA THR A 79 -3.20 4.15 -23.86
C THR A 79 -2.83 2.77 -24.39
N LEU A 80 -3.15 1.74 -23.61
CA LEU A 80 -2.95 0.33 -23.93
C LEU A 80 -4.24 -0.25 -24.55
N ASN A 81 -4.10 -1.36 -25.26
CA ASN A 81 -5.22 -2.12 -25.84
C ASN A 81 -6.14 -1.31 -26.78
N VAL A 82 -5.61 -0.34 -27.50
CA VAL A 82 -6.39 0.52 -28.40
C VAL A 82 -7.13 -0.31 -29.46
N SER A 83 -6.53 -1.40 -29.97
CA SER A 83 -7.10 -2.31 -30.96
C SER A 83 -7.99 -3.41 -30.39
N LYS A 84 -8.13 -3.53 -29.07
CA LYS A 84 -8.85 -4.64 -28.41
C LYS A 84 -10.28 -4.29 -27.98
N GLY A 85 -10.75 -3.10 -28.33
CA GLY A 85 -12.08 -2.61 -27.96
C GLY A 85 -12.07 -1.62 -26.78
N ARG A 86 -13.14 -0.82 -26.68
CA ARG A 86 -13.21 0.29 -25.71
C ARG A 86 -13.16 -0.19 -24.26
N ALA A 87 -13.84 -1.27 -23.93
CA ALA A 87 -13.95 -1.79 -22.56
C ALA A 87 -12.60 -2.20 -21.94
N VAL A 88 -11.60 -2.53 -22.74
CA VAL A 88 -10.27 -2.95 -22.26
C VAL A 88 -9.17 -1.91 -22.53
N ARG A 89 -9.54 -0.74 -23.06
CA ARG A 89 -8.60 0.37 -23.17
C ARG A 89 -8.18 0.83 -21.79
N SER A 90 -6.89 0.96 -21.58
CA SER A 90 -6.32 1.24 -20.26
C SER A 90 -5.24 2.30 -20.37
N LEU A 91 -5.34 3.33 -19.55
CA LEU A 91 -4.29 4.34 -19.44
C LEU A 91 -3.17 3.82 -18.53
N ARG A 92 -1.94 4.02 -18.95
CA ARG A 92 -0.75 3.79 -18.13
C ARG A 92 0.09 5.04 -18.12
N VAL A 93 0.36 5.55 -16.93
CA VAL A 93 1.21 6.72 -16.71
C VAL A 93 2.52 6.24 -16.11
N GLN A 94 3.62 6.41 -16.85
CA GLN A 94 4.96 6.24 -16.29
C GLN A 94 5.28 7.48 -15.47
N THR A 95 5.70 7.32 -14.21
CA THR A 95 5.91 8.42 -13.29
C THR A 95 7.38 8.57 -12.89
N ASP A 96 7.77 9.76 -12.51
CA ASP A 96 9.04 10.00 -11.85
C ASP A 96 9.03 9.36 -10.44
N LYS A 97 9.98 8.46 -10.22
CA LYS A 97 10.08 7.65 -9.01
C LYS A 97 10.30 8.46 -7.73
N LYS A 98 10.84 9.68 -7.83
CA LYS A 98 11.10 10.58 -6.69
C LYS A 98 9.98 11.62 -6.53
N LYS A 99 9.46 12.15 -7.63
CA LYS A 99 8.41 13.18 -7.59
C LYS A 99 7.10 12.65 -7.05
N TYR A 100 6.69 11.44 -7.45
CA TYR A 100 5.43 10.84 -7.03
C TYR A 100 5.32 10.71 -5.50
N PRO A 101 6.22 10.03 -4.78
CA PRO A 101 6.11 9.93 -3.32
C PRO A 101 6.27 11.28 -2.62
N LYS A 102 7.08 12.20 -3.17
CA LYS A 102 7.20 13.56 -2.62
C LYS A 102 5.87 14.31 -2.68
N PHE A 103 5.16 14.22 -3.79
CA PHE A 103 3.84 14.82 -3.94
C PHE A 103 2.86 14.23 -2.92
N VAL A 104 2.76 12.90 -2.84
CA VAL A 104 1.87 12.21 -1.89
C VAL A 104 2.18 12.62 -0.44
N LYS A 105 3.46 12.62 -0.06
CA LYS A 105 3.86 13.04 1.30
C LYS A 105 3.48 14.49 1.60
N SER A 106 3.59 15.40 0.62
CA SER A 106 3.19 16.79 0.83
C SER A 106 1.70 16.93 1.16
N PHE A 107 0.86 16.13 0.53
CA PHE A 107 -0.58 16.11 0.84
C PHE A 107 -0.86 15.53 2.22
N ILE A 108 -0.22 14.40 2.58
CA ILE A 108 -0.37 13.80 3.91
C ILE A 108 0.04 14.80 5.01
N ASN A 109 1.20 15.44 4.85
CA ASN A 109 1.72 16.38 5.85
C ASN A 109 0.86 17.63 6.04
N ASN A 110 0.06 17.98 5.03
CA ASN A 110 -0.88 19.12 5.10
C ASN A 110 -2.28 18.72 5.61
N ASP A 111 -2.55 17.43 5.77
CA ASP A 111 -3.85 16.94 6.22
C ASP A 111 -3.83 16.65 7.74
N LYS A 112 -4.51 17.50 8.52
CA LYS A 112 -4.61 17.37 9.98
C LYS A 112 -5.31 16.12 10.51
N ASN A 113 -5.96 15.37 9.62
CA ASN A 113 -6.67 14.13 9.96
C ASN A 113 -5.83 12.88 9.69
N ILE A 114 -4.66 13.01 9.06
CA ILE A 114 -3.78 11.89 8.72
C ILE A 114 -2.47 12.02 9.50
N GLU A 115 -2.13 11.00 10.24
CA GLU A 115 -0.86 10.88 10.96
C GLU A 115 -0.08 9.65 10.44
N ILE A 116 1.24 9.75 10.36
CA ILE A 116 2.12 8.61 10.08
C ILE A 116 2.90 8.30 11.34
N VAL A 117 2.86 7.03 11.74
CA VAL A 117 3.63 6.48 12.86
C VAL A 117 4.52 5.37 12.32
N GLU A 118 5.82 5.47 12.60
CA GLU A 118 6.75 4.40 12.29
C GLU A 118 6.63 3.28 13.32
N GLY A 119 6.41 2.06 12.83
CA GLY A 119 6.26 0.89 13.66
C GLY A 119 5.79 -0.32 12.88
N GLU A 120 5.90 -1.49 13.49
CA GLU A 120 5.41 -2.74 12.95
C GLU A 120 4.24 -3.25 13.77
N VAL A 121 3.06 -3.32 13.16
CA VAL A 121 1.90 -4.00 13.77
C VAL A 121 2.12 -5.48 13.69
N VAL A 122 2.01 -6.17 14.81
CA VAL A 122 2.17 -7.63 14.90
C VAL A 122 0.88 -8.37 15.24
N SER A 123 -0.11 -7.68 15.82
CA SER A 123 -1.38 -8.30 16.19
C SER A 123 -2.52 -7.29 16.23
N ILE A 124 -3.74 -7.80 16.03
CA ILE A 124 -5.00 -7.07 16.19
C ILE A 124 -5.78 -7.74 17.30
N GLN A 125 -6.19 -6.97 18.29
CA GLN A 125 -7.02 -7.48 19.39
C GLN A 125 -8.48 -7.19 19.16
N ILE A 126 -9.29 -8.23 19.36
CA ILE A 126 -10.75 -8.16 19.30
C ILE A 126 -11.33 -8.50 20.67
N GLU A 127 -12.32 -7.74 21.08
CA GLU A 127 -13.10 -7.98 22.29
C GLU A 127 -14.58 -7.76 21.95
N ASN A 128 -15.44 -8.70 22.36
CA ASN A 128 -16.86 -8.65 22.06
C ASN A 128 -17.16 -8.45 20.56
N ASN A 129 -16.45 -9.15 19.70
CA ASN A 129 -16.56 -9.08 18.23
C ASN A 129 -16.27 -7.68 17.62
N CYS A 130 -15.58 -6.82 18.37
CA CYS A 130 -15.16 -5.48 17.93
C CYS A 130 -13.64 -5.35 18.04
N VAL A 131 -13.05 -4.58 17.12
CA VAL A 131 -11.65 -4.20 17.22
C VAL A 131 -11.46 -3.36 18.48
N LYS A 132 -10.49 -3.75 19.30
CA LYS A 132 -10.09 -3.04 20.52
C LYS A 132 -8.81 -2.24 20.33
N SER A 133 -7.80 -2.89 19.74
CA SER A 133 -6.45 -2.30 19.63
C SER A 133 -5.61 -3.01 18.59
N VAL A 134 -4.52 -2.36 18.20
CA VAL A 134 -3.38 -2.97 17.53
C VAL A 134 -2.21 -3.09 18.51
N ILE A 135 -1.39 -4.12 18.32
CA ILE A 135 -0.16 -4.32 19.10
C ILE A 135 1.02 -4.10 18.15
N LEU A 136 1.91 -3.22 18.54
CA LEU A 136 3.17 -2.99 17.83
C LEU A 136 4.25 -3.98 18.29
N ARG A 137 5.26 -4.19 17.46
CA ARG A 137 6.47 -4.89 17.88
C ARG A 137 7.07 -4.19 19.11
N GLY A 138 7.40 -4.95 20.15
CA GLY A 138 7.77 -4.40 21.45
C GLY A 138 6.63 -4.35 22.47
N GLY A 139 5.41 -4.77 22.08
CA GLY A 139 4.30 -4.97 23.02
C GLY A 139 3.42 -3.73 23.28
N HIS A 140 3.73 -2.59 22.67
CA HIS A 140 2.89 -1.40 22.83
C HIS A 140 1.50 -1.63 22.24
N GLN A 141 0.49 -1.48 23.07
CA GLN A 141 -0.92 -1.62 22.70
C GLN A 141 -1.54 -0.25 22.46
N ILE A 142 -2.15 -0.06 21.30
CA ILE A 142 -2.78 1.19 20.90
C ILE A 142 -4.25 0.95 20.59
N ARG A 143 -5.15 1.64 21.29
CA ARG A 143 -6.60 1.53 21.09
C ARG A 143 -7.01 2.02 19.71
N ALA A 144 -7.82 1.24 19.01
CA ALA A 144 -8.29 1.54 17.67
C ALA A 144 -9.81 1.45 17.58
N ARG A 145 -10.42 2.36 16.81
CA ARG A 145 -11.85 2.27 16.45
C ARG A 145 -12.08 1.21 15.37
N ALA A 146 -11.18 1.13 14.42
CA ALA A 146 -11.16 0.16 13.34
C ALA A 146 -9.73 -0.01 12.83
N VAL A 147 -9.47 -1.10 12.12
CA VAL A 147 -8.17 -1.38 11.50
C VAL A 147 -8.38 -1.74 10.03
N ILE A 148 -7.60 -1.12 9.16
CA ILE A 148 -7.53 -1.43 7.74
C ILE A 148 -6.15 -2.02 7.45
N VAL A 149 -6.11 -3.26 6.95
CA VAL A 149 -4.86 -3.97 6.66
C VAL A 149 -4.51 -3.80 5.20
N THR A 150 -3.39 -3.12 4.91
CA THR A 150 -2.90 -2.82 3.56
C THR A 150 -1.42 -3.17 3.39
N CYS A 151 -0.99 -4.27 3.99
CA CYS A 151 0.43 -4.66 4.11
C CYS A 151 1.07 -5.13 2.79
N GLY A 152 0.30 -5.23 1.69
CA GLY A 152 0.82 -5.64 0.39
C GLY A 152 1.52 -6.99 0.40
N THR A 153 2.75 -7.05 -0.08
CA THR A 153 3.56 -8.29 -0.18
C THR A 153 4.41 -8.58 1.05
N PHE A 154 4.27 -7.79 2.13
CA PHE A 154 5.15 -7.88 3.29
C PHE A 154 4.71 -8.95 4.30
N LEU A 155 3.40 -9.30 4.36
CA LEU A 155 2.88 -10.28 5.33
C LEU A 155 3.55 -11.64 5.17
N SER A 156 4.41 -11.98 6.14
CA SER A 156 5.21 -13.20 6.17
C SER A 156 5.87 -13.46 4.82
N GLY A 157 6.37 -12.38 4.17
CA GLY A 157 6.86 -12.38 2.80
C GLY A 157 8.11 -13.23 2.62
N ILE A 158 8.22 -13.87 1.45
CA ILE A 158 9.40 -14.63 1.03
C ILE A 158 9.73 -14.25 -0.40
N ILE A 159 10.97 -13.86 -0.65
CA ILE A 159 11.49 -13.65 -2.00
C ILE A 159 12.27 -14.88 -2.46
N HIS A 160 12.16 -15.18 -3.75
CA HIS A 160 12.86 -16.27 -4.40
C HIS A 160 13.91 -15.71 -5.35
N VAL A 161 15.16 -16.16 -5.21
CA VAL A 161 16.27 -15.81 -6.10
C VAL A 161 16.95 -17.11 -6.52
N GLY A 162 16.56 -17.63 -7.68
CA GLY A 162 16.87 -19.02 -8.05
C GLY A 162 16.28 -19.97 -7.02
N ASP A 163 17.08 -20.87 -6.47
CA ASP A 163 16.65 -21.84 -5.44
C ASP A 163 16.64 -21.27 -4.02
N ARG A 164 17.17 -20.06 -3.84
CA ARG A 164 17.22 -19.44 -2.51
C ARG A 164 15.88 -18.84 -2.12
N LYS A 165 15.42 -19.15 -0.92
CA LYS A 165 14.23 -18.58 -0.28
C LYS A 165 14.67 -17.67 0.85
N ILE A 166 14.38 -16.38 0.76
CA ILE A 166 14.82 -15.36 1.71
C ILE A 166 13.57 -14.72 2.33
N PRO A 167 13.39 -14.78 3.67
CA PRO A 167 12.33 -14.02 4.32
C PRO A 167 12.50 -12.53 4.07
N ALA A 168 11.59 -11.92 3.35
CA ALA A 168 11.61 -10.49 3.02
C ALA A 168 10.26 -10.05 2.45
N GLY A 169 9.87 -8.81 2.71
CA GLY A 169 8.74 -8.17 2.03
C GLY A 169 9.12 -7.76 0.62
N ARG A 170 10.37 -7.35 0.45
CA ARG A 170 11.03 -6.97 -0.79
C ARG A 170 12.55 -7.15 -0.64
N MET A 171 13.28 -7.14 -1.76
CA MET A 171 14.74 -7.19 -1.72
C MET A 171 15.30 -6.06 -0.84
N GLY A 172 16.03 -6.44 0.22
CA GLY A 172 16.61 -5.51 1.19
C GLY A 172 15.63 -4.97 2.25
N GLU A 173 14.38 -5.44 2.28
CA GLU A 173 13.37 -5.00 3.26
C GLU A 173 12.80 -6.21 4.02
N SER A 174 12.78 -6.14 5.34
CA SER A 174 12.26 -7.20 6.21
C SER A 174 10.79 -7.51 5.95
N PRO A 175 10.33 -8.75 6.16
CA PRO A 175 8.93 -9.09 6.12
C PRO A 175 8.22 -8.56 7.36
N ALA A 176 6.92 -8.28 7.25
CA ALA A 176 6.05 -8.03 8.40
C ALA A 176 5.59 -9.37 8.98
N LEU A 177 5.83 -9.60 10.26
CA LEU A 177 5.51 -10.84 10.97
C LEU A 177 4.42 -10.63 12.02
N GLY A 178 3.63 -11.67 12.30
CA GLY A 178 2.62 -11.69 13.35
C GLY A 178 1.20 -11.36 12.88
N VAL A 179 1.01 -10.43 11.95
CA VAL A 179 -0.34 -10.05 11.47
C VAL A 179 -1.05 -11.22 10.76
N THR A 180 -0.33 -12.02 9.99
CA THR A 180 -0.90 -13.21 9.32
C THR A 180 -1.43 -14.21 10.35
N GLU A 181 -0.63 -14.49 11.37
CA GLU A 181 -0.96 -15.38 12.48
C GLU A 181 -2.14 -14.83 13.30
N SER A 182 -2.13 -13.53 13.57
CA SER A 182 -3.23 -12.84 14.24
C SER A 182 -4.54 -12.95 13.46
N LEU A 183 -4.52 -12.70 12.14
CA LEU A 183 -5.71 -12.87 11.30
C LEU A 183 -6.20 -14.33 11.27
N SER A 184 -5.27 -15.29 11.19
CA SER A 184 -5.62 -16.72 11.21
C SER A 184 -6.27 -17.13 12.53
N SER A 185 -5.78 -16.64 13.67
CA SER A 185 -6.37 -16.90 14.99
C SER A 185 -7.76 -16.28 15.16
N LEU A 186 -8.07 -15.25 14.39
CA LEU A 186 -9.39 -14.61 14.31
C LEU A 186 -10.34 -15.32 13.33
N GLY A 187 -9.93 -16.44 12.74
CA GLY A 187 -10.75 -17.26 11.83
C GLY A 187 -10.67 -16.87 10.35
N PHE A 188 -9.83 -15.91 9.96
CA PHE A 188 -9.61 -15.59 8.55
C PHE A 188 -8.76 -16.67 7.88
N ARG A 189 -9.23 -17.14 6.71
CA ARG A 189 -8.41 -18.06 5.89
C ARG A 189 -7.31 -17.27 5.20
N THR A 190 -6.07 -17.71 5.38
CA THR A 190 -4.89 -17.12 4.74
C THR A 190 -4.31 -18.09 3.74
N MET A 191 -3.74 -17.57 2.64
CA MET A 191 -3.03 -18.37 1.65
C MET A 191 -1.85 -17.60 1.09
N ARG A 192 -0.87 -18.33 0.56
CA ARG A 192 0.26 -17.72 -0.14
C ARG A 192 -0.05 -17.55 -1.61
N LEU A 193 0.17 -16.33 -2.10
CA LEU A 193 0.15 -16.03 -3.53
C LEU A 193 1.57 -15.73 -4.01
N LYS A 194 1.86 -16.07 -5.26
CA LYS A 194 3.14 -15.82 -5.91
C LYS A 194 2.97 -14.73 -6.96
N THR A 195 3.90 -13.78 -6.98
CA THR A 195 4.08 -12.83 -8.07
C THR A 195 5.37 -13.13 -8.84
N GLY A 196 5.42 -12.81 -10.13
CA GLY A 196 6.63 -12.92 -10.95
C GLY A 196 7.25 -11.55 -11.17
N THR A 197 8.58 -11.49 -11.14
CA THR A 197 9.33 -10.31 -11.57
C THR A 197 9.90 -10.58 -12.96
N PRO A 198 9.72 -9.69 -13.95
CA PRO A 198 10.39 -9.82 -15.25
C PRO A 198 11.91 -9.89 -15.06
N PRO A 199 12.62 -10.67 -15.89
CA PRO A 199 14.07 -10.75 -15.85
C PRO A 199 14.68 -9.36 -16.09
N ARG A 200 15.72 -9.06 -15.36
CA ARG A 200 16.55 -7.87 -15.59
C ARG A 200 17.79 -8.29 -16.34
N VAL A 201 18.03 -7.63 -17.45
CA VAL A 201 19.20 -7.87 -18.29
C VAL A 201 20.16 -6.68 -18.20
N LEU A 202 21.42 -6.93 -18.44
CA LEU A 202 22.42 -5.86 -18.52
C LEU A 202 22.12 -5.01 -19.76
N LYS A 203 22.27 -3.67 -19.62
CA LYS A 203 22.01 -2.74 -20.73
C LYS A 203 22.85 -3.09 -21.97
N ASN A 204 24.06 -3.59 -21.77
CA ASN A 204 25.01 -3.96 -22.82
C ASN A 204 24.69 -5.30 -23.49
N SER A 205 23.64 -6.03 -23.03
CA SER A 205 23.22 -7.31 -23.59
C SER A 205 21.97 -7.19 -24.46
N ILE A 206 21.56 -5.96 -24.75
CA ILE A 206 20.38 -5.65 -25.60
C ILE A 206 20.85 -5.07 -26.93
#